data_e926fde591f113b3600f709afc9bead9
#
_entry.id   e926fde591f113b3600f709afc9bead9
#
_cell.length_a   1.000
_cell.length_b   1.000
_cell.length_c   1.000
_cell.angle_alpha   90.00
_cell.angle_beta   90.00
_cell.angle_gamma   90.00
#
_symmetry.space_group_name_H-M   'P 1'
#
loop_
_entity.id
_entity.type
_entity.pdbx_description
1 polymer ?
#
loop_
_entity_poly.entity_id
_entity_poly.type
_entity_poly.pdbx_seq_one_letter_code
_entity_poly.pdbx_strand_id
1 'polypeptide(L)' 'MLYQVNYNRGYNTPVCATEYVHADSYDEAWVMGDCKAMYPERVFDVYPIKDAATV' A
#
# COMPACT_ATOMS: atom_id res chain seq x y z
N MET A 1 11.22 6.51 -2.53
CA MET A 1 10.60 6.68 -1.23
C MET A 1 9.80 5.44 -0.88
N LEU A 2 9.77 5.10 0.38
CA LEU A 2 9.06 3.91 0.81
C LEU A 2 7.61 4.24 1.15
N TYR A 3 6.70 3.43 0.65
CA TYR A 3 5.27 3.61 0.94
C TYR A 3 4.73 2.35 1.57
N GLN A 4 3.78 2.53 2.47
CA GLN A 4 3.04 1.42 3.03
C GLN A 4 1.73 1.29 2.27
N VAL A 5 1.44 0.08 1.81
CA VAL A 5 0.23 -0.21 1.07
C VAL A 5 -0.60 -1.18 1.89
N ASN A 6 -1.79 -0.79 2.21
CA ASN A 6 -2.72 -1.65 2.96
C ASN A 6 -3.79 -2.16 2.03
N TYR A 7 -4.13 -3.42 2.20
CA TYR A 7 -5.14 -4.08 1.36
C TYR A 7 -6.31 -4.49 2.21
N ASN A 8 -7.50 -4.46 1.62
CA ASN A 8 -8.65 -5.06 2.27
C ASN A 8 -9.40 -5.90 1.25
N ARG A 9 -10.46 -6.55 1.69
CA ARG A 9 -11.18 -7.47 0.82
C ARG A 9 -12.46 -6.88 0.27
N GLY A 10 -12.61 -5.60 0.41
CA GLY A 10 -13.77 -4.94 -0.14
C GLY A 10 -14.28 -3.89 0.81
N TYR A 11 -15.39 -3.33 0.43
CA TYR A 11 -15.96 -2.21 1.14
C TYR A 11 -16.25 -2.59 2.59
N ASN A 12 -15.83 -1.72 3.50
CA ASN A 12 -16.13 -1.88 4.92
C ASN A 12 -15.48 -3.09 5.58
N THR A 13 -14.43 -3.61 4.99
CA THR A 13 -13.70 -4.69 5.64
C THR A 13 -12.40 -4.15 6.22
N PRO A 14 -11.88 -4.79 7.25
CA PRO A 14 -10.62 -4.33 7.83
C PRO A 14 -9.45 -4.63 6.93
N VAL A 15 -8.34 -3.99 7.21
CA VAL A 15 -7.11 -4.27 6.51
C VAL A 15 -6.72 -5.72 6.76
N CYS A 16 -6.47 -6.45 5.68
CA CYS A 16 -6.13 -7.86 5.80
C CYS A 16 -4.67 -8.13 5.46
N ALA A 17 -3.98 -7.19 4.83
CA ALA A 17 -2.58 -7.38 4.48
C ALA A 17 -1.92 -6.02 4.30
N THR A 18 -0.61 -6.01 4.46
CA THR A 18 0.16 -4.78 4.31
C THR A 18 1.44 -5.13 3.57
N GLU A 19 1.83 -4.27 2.65
CA GLU A 19 3.08 -4.40 1.95
C GLU A 19 3.78 -3.06 1.89
N TYR A 20 5.08 -3.11 1.62
CA TYR A 20 5.88 -1.91 1.49
C TYR A 20 6.48 -1.88 0.10
N VAL A 21 6.39 -0.74 -0.57
CA VAL A 21 6.91 -0.61 -1.92
C VAL A 21 7.76 0.65 -2.01
N HIS A 22 8.76 0.59 -2.86
CA HIS A 22 9.55 1.77 -3.18
C HIS A 22 8.98 2.37 -4.45
N ALA A 23 8.64 3.64 -4.41
CA ALA A 23 8.04 4.31 -5.55
C ALA A 23 8.47 5.76 -5.57
N ASP A 24 8.33 6.38 -6.71
CA ASP A 24 8.73 7.77 -6.86
C ASP A 24 7.62 8.73 -6.48
N SER A 25 6.39 8.24 -6.44
CA SER A 25 5.26 9.09 -6.10
C SER A 25 4.17 8.25 -5.48
N TYR A 26 3.23 8.94 -4.86
CA TYR A 26 2.07 8.30 -4.27
C TYR A 26 1.29 7.50 -5.32
N ASP A 27 1.07 8.11 -6.49
CA ASP A 27 0.31 7.45 -7.53
C ASP A 27 1.00 6.19 -7.99
N GLU A 28 2.31 6.24 -8.12
CA GLU A 28 3.06 5.06 -8.53
C GLU A 28 2.95 3.96 -7.48
N ALA A 29 3.03 4.35 -6.21
CA ALA A 29 2.90 3.37 -5.14
C ALA A 29 1.54 2.68 -5.19
N TRP A 30 0.50 3.43 -5.47
CA TRP A 30 -0.84 2.88 -5.58
C TRP A 30 -0.92 1.88 -6.72
N VAL A 31 -0.37 2.23 -7.88
CA VAL A 31 -0.37 1.35 -9.03
C VAL A 31 0.41 0.08 -8.75
N MET A 32 1.56 0.22 -8.11
CA MET A 32 2.37 -0.95 -7.77
C MET A 32 1.62 -1.87 -6.82
N GLY A 33 0.96 -1.30 -5.84
CA GLY A 33 0.18 -2.11 -4.92
C GLY A 33 -0.98 -2.81 -5.62
N ASP A 34 -1.63 -2.09 -6.53
CA ASP A 34 -2.75 -2.65 -7.26
C ASP A 34 -2.31 -3.83 -8.11
N CYS A 35 -1.13 -3.74 -8.70
CA CYS A 35 -0.60 -4.84 -9.50
C CYS A 35 -0.30 -6.07 -8.65
N LYS A 36 0.02 -5.87 -7.39
CA LYS A 36 0.33 -6.99 -6.50
C LYS A 36 -0.91 -7.57 -5.84
N ALA A 37 -1.99 -6.83 -5.82
CA ALA A 37 -3.19 -7.27 -5.14
C ALA A 37 -3.79 -8.46 -5.86
N MET A 38 -4.24 -9.44 -5.09
CA MET A 38 -4.89 -10.62 -5.65
C MET A 38 -6.34 -10.62 -5.21
N TYR A 39 -7.22 -10.77 -6.18
CA TYR A 39 -8.64 -10.81 -5.88
C TYR A 39 -8.90 -11.81 -4.75
N PRO A 40 -9.75 -11.47 -3.81
CA PRO A 40 -10.60 -10.27 -3.70
C PRO A 40 -9.94 -9.08 -3.02
N GLU A 41 -8.66 -9.14 -2.77
CA GLU A 41 -7.97 -8.05 -2.11
C GLU A 41 -7.78 -6.90 -3.05
N ARG A 42 -7.81 -5.69 -2.51
CA ARG A 42 -7.56 -4.49 -3.29
C ARG A 42 -6.90 -3.47 -2.40
N VAL A 43 -6.22 -2.53 -3.03
CA VAL A 43 -5.56 -1.47 -2.29
C VAL A 43 -6.63 -0.64 -1.58
N PHE A 44 -6.45 -0.50 -0.29
CA PHE A 44 -7.36 0.28 0.53
C PHE A 44 -6.74 1.63 0.86
N ASP A 45 -5.46 1.65 1.15
CA ASP A 45 -4.82 2.86 1.62
C ASP A 45 -3.33 2.80 1.28
N VAL A 46 -2.76 3.97 0.99
CA VAL A 46 -1.34 4.10 0.69
C VAL A 46 -0.85 5.36 1.36
N TYR A 47 0.26 5.26 2.08
CA TYR A 47 0.85 6.47 2.62
C TYR A 47 2.36 6.34 2.72
N PRO A 48 3.05 7.47 2.63
CA PRO A 48 4.50 7.45 2.69
C PRO A 48 4.97 7.12 4.10
N ILE A 49 6.02 6.33 4.16
CA ILE A 49 6.65 6.04 5.42
C ILE A 49 7.76 7.04 5.60
N LYS A 50 7.64 7.86 6.61
CA LYS A 50 8.74 8.72 6.95
C LYS A 50 9.90 7.83 7.23
N ASP A 51 11.03 8.25 6.79
CA ASP A 51 12.18 7.43 6.95
C ASP A 51 12.50 7.31 8.42
N ALA A 52 11.91 6.35 9.01
CA ALA A 52 12.12 6.14 10.43
C ALA A 52 13.56 5.76 10.70
N ALA A 53 14.23 5.29 9.70
CA ALA A 53 15.62 4.96 9.87
C ALA A 53 16.43 6.18 10.16
N THR A 54 15.87 7.30 9.89
CA THR A 54 16.56 8.52 10.21
C THR A 54 16.65 8.78 11.68
N VAL A 55 15.89 8.09 12.38
CA VAL A 55 15.91 8.31 13.82
C VAL A 55 17.21 7.83 14.38
#